data_5836d2407a77e89eff916fde49f541de
#
_entry.id   5836d2407a77e89eff916fde49f541de
#
_cell.length_a   1.000
_cell.length_b   1.000
_cell.length_c   1.000
_cell.angle_alpha   90.00
_cell.angle_beta   90.00
_cell.angle_gamma   90.00
#
_symmetry.space_group_name_H-M   'P 1'
#
loop_
_entity.id
_entity.type
_entity.pdbx_description
1 polymer ?
#
loop_
_entity_poly.entity_id
_entity_poly.type
_entity_poly.pdbx_seq_one_letter_code
_entity_poly.pdbx_strand_id
1 'polypeptide(L)'
;MYAQKFQVDVWIRGERQSCPLEWLDQFCMRNFTNAAEFDDTLPVSDGCVEASFRLTPERFAEGLGAWLTQRGKGEGEPVRVEARRT
;
A
#
# COMPACT_ATOMS: atom_id res chain seq x y z
N MET A 1 -16.16 -1.49 6.99
CA MET A 1 -15.71 -2.29 8.13
C MET A 1 -14.34 -2.89 7.82
N TYR A 2 -13.42 -2.76 8.76
CA TYR A 2 -12.05 -3.23 8.61
C TYR A 2 -11.93 -4.64 9.16
N ALA A 3 -12.05 -5.62 8.29
CA ALA A 3 -12.17 -7.01 8.69
C ALA A 3 -10.87 -7.79 8.59
N GLN A 4 -9.82 -7.21 8.02
CA GLN A 4 -8.54 -7.88 7.85
C GLN A 4 -7.39 -6.88 7.95
N LYS A 5 -6.20 -7.40 8.23
CA LYS A 5 -4.97 -6.62 8.25
C LYS A 5 -4.01 -7.13 7.20
N PHE A 6 -3.30 -6.21 6.59
CA PHE A 6 -2.23 -6.54 5.65
C PHE A 6 -0.89 -6.09 6.22
N GLN A 7 0.11 -6.96 6.08
CA GLN A 7 1.50 -6.58 6.23
C GLN A 7 1.98 -6.12 4.85
N VAL A 8 2.53 -4.92 4.78
CA VAL A 8 2.91 -4.31 3.51
C VAL A 8 4.39 -4.00 3.51
N ASP A 9 5.13 -4.67 2.64
CA ASP A 9 6.55 -4.46 2.45
C ASP A 9 6.80 -3.84 1.09
N VAL A 10 7.83 -3.01 1.00
CA VAL A 10 8.25 -2.40 -0.26
C VAL A 10 9.73 -2.72 -0.51
N TRP A 11 10.08 -2.84 -1.78
CA TRP A 11 11.46 -2.98 -2.22
C TRP A 11 11.85 -1.73 -2.97
N ILE A 12 12.85 -1.04 -2.47
CA ILE A 12 13.39 0.14 -3.12
C ILE A 12 14.84 -0.14 -3.40
N ARG A 13 15.20 -0.14 -4.68
CA ARG A 13 16.57 -0.41 -5.12
C ARG A 13 17.07 -1.75 -4.57
N GLY A 14 16.18 -2.74 -4.55
CA GLY A 14 16.50 -4.08 -4.08
C GLY A 14 16.47 -4.28 -2.59
N GLU A 15 16.24 -3.24 -1.81
CA GLU A 15 16.16 -3.36 -0.36
C GLU A 15 14.73 -3.44 0.13
N ARG A 16 14.45 -4.48 0.91
CA ARG A 16 13.14 -4.70 1.51
C ARG A 16 12.99 -3.89 2.79
N GLN A 17 11.86 -3.24 2.93
CA GLN A 17 11.52 -2.54 4.16
C GLN A 17 10.01 -2.52 4.34
N SER A 18 9.56 -2.29 5.58
CA SER A 18 8.14 -2.07 5.83
C SER A 18 7.74 -0.75 5.15
N CYS A 19 6.57 -0.74 4.55
CA CYS A 19 6.09 0.48 3.90
C CYS A 19 5.89 1.57 4.97
N PRO A 20 6.53 2.73 4.84
CA PRO A 20 6.37 3.79 5.84
C PRO A 20 4.90 4.19 6.01
N LEU A 21 4.52 4.43 7.24
CA LEU A 21 3.15 4.86 7.56
C LEU A 21 2.76 6.11 6.76
N GLU A 22 3.69 7.03 6.58
CA GLU A 22 3.43 8.25 5.82
C GLU A 22 2.98 7.94 4.39
N TRP A 23 3.60 6.95 3.75
CA TRP A 23 3.23 6.57 2.39
C TRP A 23 1.87 5.89 2.37
N LEU A 24 1.60 5.02 3.33
CA LEU A 24 0.30 4.36 3.44
C LEU A 24 -0.80 5.39 3.68
N ASP A 25 -0.54 6.34 4.56
CA ASP A 25 -1.50 7.39 4.89
C ASP A 25 -1.83 8.24 3.65
N GLN A 26 -0.81 8.65 2.92
CA GLN A 26 -1.00 9.44 1.70
C GLN A 26 -1.80 8.66 0.66
N PHE A 27 -1.47 7.39 0.47
CA PHE A 27 -2.17 6.57 -0.51
C PHE A 27 -3.63 6.35 -0.11
N CYS A 28 -3.87 5.97 1.12
CA CYS A 28 -5.22 5.63 1.58
C CYS A 28 -6.13 6.85 1.70
N MET A 29 -5.57 7.99 2.10
CA MET A 29 -6.35 9.19 2.40
C MET A 29 -6.46 10.15 1.23
N ARG A 30 -5.55 10.09 0.26
CA ARG A 30 -5.47 11.09 -0.81
C ARG A 30 -5.50 10.50 -2.21
N ASN A 31 -5.98 9.31 -2.33
CA ASN A 31 -5.96 8.60 -3.59
C ASN A 31 -7.23 8.91 -4.38
N PHE A 32 -7.30 10.10 -4.94
CA PHE A 32 -8.51 10.60 -5.59
C PHE A 32 -8.79 9.97 -6.94
N THR A 33 -7.81 9.29 -7.52
CA THR A 33 -7.96 8.74 -8.86
C THR A 33 -8.26 7.26 -8.87
N ASN A 34 -8.27 6.64 -7.69
CA ASN A 34 -8.41 5.21 -7.62
C ASN A 34 -9.84 4.77 -7.39
N ALA A 35 -10.05 3.52 -7.67
CA ALA A 35 -11.33 2.90 -7.43
C ALA A 35 -11.70 2.98 -5.95
N ALA A 36 -12.99 3.04 -5.69
CA ALA A 36 -13.53 3.12 -4.33
C ALA A 36 -13.08 1.96 -3.44
N GLU A 37 -12.54 0.88 -4.03
CA GLU A 37 -12.03 -0.25 -3.26
C GLU A 37 -10.94 0.12 -2.27
N PHE A 38 -10.19 1.21 -2.55
CA PHE A 38 -9.12 1.67 -1.66
C PHE A 38 -9.62 2.60 -0.56
N ASP A 39 -10.87 3.04 -0.64
CA ASP A 39 -11.43 3.93 0.38
C ASP A 39 -11.64 3.22 1.70
N ASP A 40 -11.80 1.88 1.66
CA ASP A 40 -12.01 1.07 2.85
C ASP A 40 -10.69 0.54 3.39
N THR A 41 -9.72 1.42 3.55
CA THR A 41 -8.42 1.08 4.13
C THR A 41 -8.07 2.07 5.22
N LEU A 42 -7.36 1.59 6.23
CA LEU A 42 -6.95 2.41 7.37
C LEU A 42 -5.49 2.09 7.70
N PRO A 43 -4.57 3.03 7.45
CA PRO A 43 -3.18 2.85 7.87
C PRO A 43 -3.09 2.81 9.39
N VAL A 44 -2.35 1.87 9.93
CA VAL A 44 -2.23 1.67 11.37
C VAL A 44 -0.83 2.01 11.85
N SER A 45 0.18 1.51 11.16
CA SER A 45 1.58 1.74 11.51
C SER A 45 2.44 1.43 10.29
N ASP A 46 3.76 1.55 10.43
CA ASP A 46 4.67 1.18 9.36
C ASP A 46 4.41 -0.26 8.95
N GLY A 47 4.15 -0.48 7.68
CA GLY A 47 3.91 -1.80 7.14
C GLY A 47 2.58 -2.44 7.52
N CYS A 48 1.66 -1.70 8.13
CA CYS A 48 0.40 -2.28 8.60
C CYS A 48 -0.79 -1.43 8.17
N VAL A 49 -1.74 -2.06 7.49
CA VAL A 49 -2.98 -1.41 7.08
C VAL A 49 -4.15 -2.34 7.34
N GLU A 50 -5.26 -1.78 7.78
CA GLU A 50 -6.51 -2.52 7.90
C GLU A 50 -7.34 -2.29 6.65
N ALA A 51 -8.06 -3.29 6.21
CA ALA A 51 -8.82 -3.23 4.98
C ALA A 51 -10.13 -3.99 5.08
N SER A 52 -11.06 -3.60 4.20
CA SER A 52 -12.31 -4.32 4.05
C SER A 52 -12.03 -5.74 3.53
N PHE A 53 -12.90 -6.68 3.87
CA PHE A 53 -12.72 -8.07 3.44
C PHE A 53 -12.81 -8.24 1.92
N ARG A 54 -13.29 -7.24 1.20
CA ARG A 54 -13.42 -7.29 -0.26
C ARG A 54 -12.11 -6.99 -0.97
N LEU A 55 -11.18 -6.31 -0.30
CA LEU A 55 -9.92 -5.95 -0.91
C LEU A 55 -8.93 -7.09 -0.72
N THR A 56 -8.30 -7.51 -1.81
CA THR A 56 -7.26 -8.54 -1.74
C THR A 56 -5.91 -7.88 -1.51
N PRO A 57 -4.98 -8.58 -0.84
CA PRO A 57 -3.62 -8.06 -0.67
C PRO A 57 -2.95 -7.77 -2.02
N GLU A 58 -3.17 -8.64 -3.01
CA GLU A 58 -2.58 -8.49 -4.33
C GLU A 58 -3.04 -7.20 -5.01
N ARG A 59 -4.32 -6.91 -4.91
CA ARG A 59 -4.88 -5.70 -5.52
C ARG A 59 -4.36 -4.45 -4.82
N PHE A 60 -4.26 -4.49 -3.50
CA PHE A 60 -3.71 -3.38 -2.74
C PHE A 60 -2.25 -3.13 -3.12
N ALA A 61 -1.45 -4.20 -3.19
CA ALA A 61 -0.04 -4.10 -3.55
C ALA A 61 0.15 -3.53 -4.95
N GLU A 62 -0.68 -3.96 -5.90
CA GLU A 62 -0.62 -3.46 -7.27
C GLU A 62 -0.89 -1.95 -7.32
N GLY A 63 -1.96 -1.52 -6.67
CA GLY A 63 -2.31 -0.10 -6.66
C GLY A 63 -1.27 0.76 -5.97
N LEU A 64 -0.81 0.32 -4.82
CA LEU A 64 0.21 1.05 -4.06
C LEU A 64 1.53 1.11 -4.81
N GLY A 65 1.94 0.00 -5.43
CA GLY A 65 3.19 -0.03 -6.19
C GLY A 65 3.17 0.94 -7.36
N ALA A 66 2.08 0.98 -8.11
CA ALA A 66 1.93 1.91 -9.22
C ALA A 66 1.97 3.36 -8.74
N TRP A 67 1.27 3.63 -7.65
CA TRP A 67 1.20 4.97 -7.08
C TRP A 67 2.58 5.45 -6.58
N LEU A 68 3.30 4.59 -5.86
CA LEU A 68 4.63 4.94 -5.36
C LEU A 68 5.61 5.16 -6.50
N THR A 69 5.53 4.34 -7.54
CA THR A 69 6.38 4.49 -8.72
C THR A 69 6.15 5.84 -9.38
N GLN A 70 4.89 6.24 -9.54
CA GLN A 70 4.54 7.53 -10.12
C GLN A 70 5.04 8.70 -9.28
N ARG A 71 5.13 8.50 -7.97
CA ARG A 71 5.63 9.52 -7.04
C ARG A 71 7.15 9.58 -6.97
N GLY A 72 7.84 8.74 -7.74
CA GLY A 72 9.30 8.74 -7.76
C GLY A 72 9.94 8.12 -6.54
N LYS A 73 9.22 7.35 -5.75
CA LYS A 73 9.76 6.73 -4.54
C LYS A 73 10.81 5.67 -4.85
N GLY A 74 10.81 5.14 -6.06
CA GLY A 74 11.81 4.19 -6.51
C GLY A 74 13.04 4.83 -7.15
N GLU A 75 13.13 6.15 -7.12
CA GLU A 75 14.28 6.88 -7.69
C GLU A 75 14.55 6.53 -9.15
N GLY A 76 13.45 6.45 -9.92
CA GLY A 76 13.53 6.14 -11.34
C GLY A 76 13.27 4.68 -11.69
N GLU A 77 13.12 3.82 -10.69
CA GLU A 77 12.81 2.42 -10.88
C GLU A 77 11.42 2.10 -10.32
N PRO A 78 10.77 1.05 -10.83
CA PRO A 78 9.50 0.63 -10.25
C PRO A 78 9.66 0.22 -8.79
N VAL A 79 8.70 0.60 -7.97
CA VAL A 79 8.65 0.16 -6.58
C VAL A 79 7.88 -1.14 -6.53
N ARG A 80 8.52 -2.20 -6.05
CA ARG A 80 7.86 -3.46 -5.83
C ARG A 80 7.19 -3.44 -4.46
N VAL A 81 5.93 -3.85 -4.41
CA VAL A 81 5.16 -3.93 -3.18
C VAL A 81 4.63 -5.33 -3.01
N GLU A 82 4.69 -5.83 -1.80
CA GLU A 82 4.10 -7.10 -1.45
C GLU A 82 3.22 -6.88 -0.22
N ALA A 83 1.99 -7.33 -0.29
CA ALA A 83 1.07 -7.29 0.82
C ALA A 83 0.55 -8.69 1.10
N ARG A 84 0.36 -9.01 2.37
CA ARG A 84 -0.15 -10.30 2.79
C ARG A 84 -1.03 -10.13 4.02
N ARG A 85 -1.98 -11.04 4.16
CA ARG A 85 -2.83 -11.06 5.35
C ARG A 85 -2.01 -11.51 6.55
N THR A 86 -2.28 -10.87 7.67
CA THR A 86 -1.64 -11.26 8.93
C THR A 86 -2.64 -11.97 9.83
#